data_110e1e4a7ff46f571b676feed0fc71ec
#
_entry.id   110e1e4a7ff46f571b676feed0fc71ec
#
_cell.length_a   1.000
_cell.length_b   1.000
_cell.length_c   1.000
_cell.angle_alpha   90.00
_cell.angle_beta   90.00
_cell.angle_gamma   90.00
#
_symmetry.space_group_name_H-M   'P 1'
#
loop_
_entity.id
_entity.type
_entity.pdbx_description
1 polymer ?
#
loop_
_entity_poly.entity_id
_entity_poly.type
_entity_poly.pdbx_seq_one_letter_code
_entity_poly.pdbx_strand_id
1 'polypeptide(L)'
;MSSKNILYYGAPNEPPPFVPLRAGALTLYYQHGDLRHIRVGEREAIQRIYVAVRDENWNTIPFSVSDLHLERAEHAFCLTFTAQHAEGAINFRWQAEIVGTEDSTLRFSMAGEALSAFRRNRIGFCVLHPASECADLPVWIESPDGTRRESRFPRLIAPEPPFLNVQAMGYSVGAAEIVLRFEGDIFETEDQRNWSDASFKTYCTPSALPKPVAVPVGAQVQQAVTLHTSGALPDEPASTPISSVYVGDFEHRLPQIGLSVASHAQALTPSEIARLKALNLSHLRV
;
A
#
# COMPACT_ATOMS: atom_id res chain seq x y z
N MET A 1 -17.23 5.79 29.24
CA MET A 1 -17.74 5.80 27.84
C MET A 1 -16.57 5.64 26.92
N SER A 2 -16.60 4.69 25.98
CA SER A 2 -15.57 4.61 24.94
C SER A 2 -15.61 5.90 24.11
N SER A 3 -14.44 6.45 23.74
CA SER A 3 -14.43 7.63 22.88
C SER A 3 -15.07 7.30 21.53
N LYS A 4 -15.70 8.27 20.89
CA LYS A 4 -16.31 8.12 19.54
C LYS A 4 -15.31 7.56 18.54
N ASN A 5 -14.05 7.95 18.65
CA ASN A 5 -12.96 7.50 17.79
C ASN A 5 -12.68 6.00 17.92
N ILE A 6 -12.73 5.43 19.14
CA ILE A 6 -12.59 3.98 19.34
C ILE A 6 -13.70 3.21 18.61
N LEU A 7 -14.93 3.76 18.60
CA LEU A 7 -16.05 3.12 17.91
C LEU A 7 -15.93 3.17 16.39
N TYR A 8 -15.42 4.28 15.85
CA TYR A 8 -15.31 4.48 14.41
C TYR A 8 -14.02 3.91 13.80
N TYR A 9 -12.90 4.03 14.52
CA TYR A 9 -11.56 3.75 13.97
C TYR A 9 -10.83 2.60 14.69
N GLY A 10 -11.40 2.09 15.79
CA GLY A 10 -10.70 1.10 16.62
C GLY A 10 -9.52 1.66 17.40
N ALA A 11 -9.31 2.98 17.37
CA ALA A 11 -8.19 3.69 17.98
C ALA A 11 -8.67 4.97 18.70
N PRO A 12 -7.93 5.45 19.74
CA PRO A 12 -8.34 6.66 20.48
C PRO A 12 -8.24 7.95 19.66
N ASN A 13 -7.38 7.97 18.65
CA ASN A 13 -7.14 9.11 17.78
C ASN A 13 -7.78 8.88 16.39
N GLU A 14 -8.14 9.97 15.73
CA GLU A 14 -8.52 9.93 14.32
C GLU A 14 -7.33 9.55 13.45
N PRO A 15 -7.55 8.80 12.35
CA PRO A 15 -6.49 8.55 11.39
C PRO A 15 -5.99 9.86 10.78
N PRO A 16 -4.72 9.93 10.33
CA PRO A 16 -4.21 11.09 9.63
C PRO A 16 -5.10 11.47 8.43
N PRO A 17 -5.31 12.77 8.19
CA PRO A 17 -6.17 13.22 7.10
C PRO A 17 -5.60 12.85 5.72
N PHE A 18 -6.49 12.66 4.76
CA PHE A 18 -6.14 12.57 3.35
C PHE A 18 -5.88 13.97 2.79
N VAL A 19 -4.69 14.19 2.23
CA VAL A 19 -4.32 15.42 1.53
C VAL A 19 -4.43 15.17 0.03
N PRO A 20 -5.38 15.81 -0.69
CA PRO A 20 -5.54 15.61 -2.13
C PRO A 20 -4.37 16.24 -2.89
N LEU A 21 -3.86 15.53 -3.90
CA LEU A 21 -2.77 15.93 -4.78
C LEU A 21 -3.14 15.62 -6.24
N ARG A 22 -2.48 16.34 -7.17
CA ARG A 22 -2.65 16.13 -8.61
C ARG A 22 -1.30 16.21 -9.33
N ALA A 23 -1.09 15.31 -10.31
CA ALA A 23 0.05 15.30 -11.20
C ALA A 23 -0.45 15.04 -12.64
N GLY A 24 -0.61 16.12 -13.42
CA GLY A 24 -1.26 16.05 -14.74
C GLY A 24 -2.66 15.43 -14.63
N ALA A 25 -2.89 14.31 -15.31
CA ALA A 25 -4.16 13.55 -15.28
C ALA A 25 -4.29 12.65 -14.02
N LEU A 26 -3.24 12.46 -13.24
CA LEU A 26 -3.30 11.65 -12.03
C LEU A 26 -3.91 12.44 -10.87
N THR A 27 -4.89 11.86 -10.20
CA THR A 27 -5.41 12.32 -8.90
C THR A 27 -5.04 11.29 -7.84
N LEU A 28 -4.67 11.76 -6.65
CA LEU A 28 -4.21 10.90 -5.56
C LEU A 28 -4.35 11.57 -4.20
N TYR A 29 -4.07 10.82 -3.16
CA TYR A 29 -4.00 11.34 -1.80
C TYR A 29 -2.66 11.02 -1.17
N TYR A 30 -2.09 11.96 -0.44
CA TYR A 30 -1.06 11.71 0.55
C TYR A 30 -1.71 11.46 1.91
N GLN A 31 -1.26 10.43 2.63
CA GLN A 31 -1.67 10.13 3.99
C GLN A 31 -0.50 9.54 4.78
N HIS A 32 0.05 10.31 5.70
CA HIS A 32 1.07 9.85 6.67
C HIS A 32 2.18 9.00 6.05
N GLY A 33 2.89 9.53 5.04
CA GLY A 33 4.01 8.85 4.37
C GLY A 33 3.62 7.94 3.20
N ASP A 34 2.33 7.73 2.96
CA ASP A 34 1.81 6.92 1.87
C ASP A 34 1.20 7.76 0.77
N LEU A 35 1.29 7.29 -0.46
CA LEU A 35 0.41 7.70 -1.55
C LEU A 35 -0.72 6.70 -1.70
N ARG A 36 -1.95 7.18 -1.80
CA ARG A 36 -3.15 6.34 -1.85
C ARG A 36 -4.09 6.75 -2.96
N HIS A 37 -4.84 5.77 -3.45
CA HIS A 37 -5.91 5.96 -4.42
C HIS A 37 -5.45 6.77 -5.64
N ILE A 38 -4.35 6.33 -6.27
CA ILE A 38 -3.82 6.96 -7.46
C ILE A 38 -4.69 6.56 -8.64
N ARG A 39 -5.37 7.55 -9.22
CA ARG A 39 -6.40 7.35 -10.24
C ARG A 39 -6.09 8.09 -11.52
N VAL A 40 -6.60 7.55 -12.62
CA VAL A 40 -6.74 8.21 -13.92
C VAL A 40 -8.23 8.28 -14.24
N GLY A 41 -8.80 9.49 -14.18
CA GLY A 41 -10.24 9.66 -14.17
C GLY A 41 -10.88 8.95 -12.96
N GLU A 42 -11.88 8.10 -13.21
CA GLU A 42 -12.55 7.33 -12.16
C GLU A 42 -11.85 6.01 -11.80
N ARG A 43 -10.91 5.55 -12.63
CA ARG A 43 -10.25 4.26 -12.43
C ARG A 43 -9.06 4.36 -11.52
N GLU A 44 -8.96 3.44 -10.58
CA GLU A 44 -7.84 3.33 -9.66
C GLU A 44 -6.70 2.55 -10.32
N ALA A 45 -5.63 3.25 -10.71
CA ALA A 45 -4.44 2.63 -11.31
C ALA A 45 -3.58 1.94 -10.26
N ILE A 46 -3.38 2.60 -9.10
CA ILE A 46 -2.59 2.09 -7.96
C ILE A 46 -3.34 2.43 -6.67
N GLN A 47 -3.53 1.42 -5.81
CA GLN A 47 -4.16 1.62 -4.50
C GLN A 47 -3.25 2.34 -3.52
N ARG A 48 -1.94 1.97 -3.51
CA ARG A 48 -1.00 2.50 -2.52
C ARG A 48 0.45 2.36 -2.99
N ILE A 49 1.26 3.40 -2.72
CA ILE A 49 2.72 3.34 -2.76
C ILE A 49 3.22 3.74 -1.37
N TYR A 50 4.03 2.89 -0.75
CA TYR A 50 4.53 3.12 0.60
C TYR A 50 5.88 2.44 0.84
N VAL A 51 6.58 2.86 1.90
CA VAL A 51 7.81 2.22 2.37
C VAL A 51 7.49 1.34 3.58
N ALA A 52 7.98 0.10 3.56
CA ALA A 52 7.85 -0.82 4.68
C ALA A 52 9.21 -1.15 5.27
N VAL A 53 9.31 -1.11 6.61
CA VAL A 53 10.41 -1.71 7.37
C VAL A 53 9.85 -2.92 8.12
N ARG A 54 10.40 -4.11 7.83
CA ARG A 54 10.01 -5.37 8.46
C ARG A 54 11.19 -5.92 9.26
N ASP A 55 10.96 -6.17 10.54
CA ASP A 55 11.95 -6.82 11.40
C ASP A 55 12.21 -8.28 11.01
N GLU A 56 13.08 -8.96 11.74
CA GLU A 56 13.40 -10.37 11.53
C GLU A 56 12.23 -11.33 11.80
N ASN A 57 11.18 -10.88 12.50
CA ASN A 57 9.97 -11.64 12.81
C ASN A 57 8.78 -11.27 11.92
N TRP A 58 9.00 -10.47 10.85
CA TRP A 58 7.98 -9.96 9.93
C TRP A 58 7.03 -8.91 10.52
N ASN A 59 7.30 -8.37 11.71
CA ASN A 59 6.51 -7.25 12.21
C ASN A 59 6.77 -6.01 11.35
N THR A 60 5.71 -5.26 11.07
CA THR A 60 5.85 -3.94 10.43
C THR A 60 6.21 -2.93 11.51
N ILE A 61 7.38 -2.31 11.40
CA ILE A 61 7.82 -1.30 12.33
C ILE A 61 7.12 0.03 12.02
N PRO A 62 6.37 0.59 12.96
CA PRO A 62 5.72 1.88 12.78
C PRO A 62 6.75 2.99 12.61
N PHE A 63 6.32 4.12 12.06
CA PHE A 63 7.17 5.29 11.90
C PHE A 63 6.45 6.58 12.28
N SER A 64 7.23 7.59 12.62
CA SER A 64 6.80 8.97 12.76
C SER A 64 7.23 9.78 11.55
N VAL A 65 6.43 10.80 11.21
CA VAL A 65 6.73 11.76 10.14
C VAL A 65 7.07 13.11 10.76
N SER A 66 8.15 13.73 10.30
CA SER A 66 8.57 15.10 10.64
C SER A 66 8.98 15.86 9.38
N ASP A 67 9.19 17.15 9.53
CA ASP A 67 9.71 18.05 8.49
C ASP A 67 8.92 17.99 7.17
N LEU A 68 7.59 17.81 7.30
CA LEU A 68 6.70 17.75 6.14
C LEU A 68 6.62 19.11 5.46
N HIS A 69 7.00 19.15 4.21
CA HIS A 69 6.89 20.32 3.36
C HIS A 69 6.15 19.96 2.07
N LEU A 70 5.15 20.76 1.70
CA LEU A 70 4.34 20.53 0.51
C LEU A 70 4.23 21.84 -0.29
N GLU A 71 4.77 21.82 -1.49
CA GLU A 71 4.52 22.82 -2.52
C GLU A 71 3.60 22.23 -3.57
N ARG A 72 2.58 22.95 -3.99
CA ARG A 72 1.66 22.48 -5.02
C ARG A 72 1.20 23.59 -5.95
N ALA A 73 1.08 23.23 -7.21
CA ALA A 73 0.39 23.95 -8.27
C ALA A 73 -0.90 23.20 -8.65
N GLU A 74 -1.56 23.61 -9.70
CA GLU A 74 -2.83 23.02 -10.12
C GLU A 74 -2.67 21.56 -10.58
N HIS A 75 -1.59 21.26 -11.33
CA HIS A 75 -1.32 19.94 -11.92
C HIS A 75 0.04 19.37 -11.55
N ALA A 76 0.70 19.93 -10.54
CA ALA A 76 2.03 19.50 -10.11
C ALA A 76 2.20 19.70 -8.60
N PHE A 77 3.10 18.96 -7.98
CA PHE A 77 3.46 19.15 -6.59
C PHE A 77 4.86 18.62 -6.28
N CYS A 78 5.44 19.12 -5.20
CA CYS A 78 6.61 18.54 -4.55
C CYS A 78 6.32 18.41 -3.06
N LEU A 79 6.49 17.21 -2.52
CA LEU A 79 6.28 16.89 -1.12
C LEU A 79 7.52 16.21 -0.58
N THR A 80 8.06 16.74 0.52
CA THR A 80 9.21 16.15 1.23
C THR A 80 8.86 15.92 2.69
N PHE A 81 9.46 14.91 3.30
CA PHE A 81 9.36 14.64 4.74
C PHE A 81 10.49 13.75 5.21
N THR A 82 10.68 13.72 6.53
CA THR A 82 11.54 12.75 7.21
C THR A 82 10.66 11.71 7.90
N ALA A 83 10.98 10.43 7.70
CA ALA A 83 10.34 9.32 8.43
C ALA A 83 11.35 8.61 9.31
N GLN A 84 10.96 8.25 10.52
CA GLN A 84 11.81 7.50 11.45
C GLN A 84 11.05 6.31 12.04
N HIS A 85 11.61 5.12 11.84
CA HIS A 85 11.23 3.88 12.49
C HIS A 85 12.11 3.70 13.73
N ALA A 86 11.49 3.68 14.91
CA ALA A 86 12.21 3.53 16.18
C ALA A 86 11.44 2.58 17.09
N GLU A 87 11.74 1.28 17.00
CA GLU A 87 11.12 0.24 17.83
C GLU A 87 12.10 -0.91 18.08
N GLY A 88 12.24 -1.31 19.34
CA GLY A 88 13.19 -2.35 19.75
C GLY A 88 14.63 -2.00 19.39
N ALA A 89 15.29 -2.86 18.64
CA ALA A 89 16.64 -2.63 18.14
C ALA A 89 16.68 -1.77 16.87
N ILE A 90 15.55 -1.57 16.21
CA ILE A 90 15.49 -0.86 14.93
C ILE A 90 15.42 0.64 15.17
N ASN A 91 16.40 1.35 14.62
CA ASN A 91 16.35 2.79 14.43
C ASN A 91 16.83 3.09 13.01
N PHE A 92 15.85 3.33 12.13
CA PHE A 92 16.07 3.60 10.71
C PHE A 92 15.36 4.89 10.33
N ARG A 93 16.09 5.85 9.80
CA ARG A 93 15.56 7.15 9.35
C ARG A 93 15.74 7.28 7.85
N TRP A 94 14.74 7.83 7.17
CA TRP A 94 14.81 8.11 5.74
C TRP A 94 14.13 9.41 5.38
N GLN A 95 14.63 10.04 4.34
CA GLN A 95 14.06 11.22 3.73
C GLN A 95 13.26 10.81 2.51
N ALA A 96 12.09 11.39 2.37
CA ALA A 96 11.19 11.23 1.24
C ALA A 96 11.23 12.46 0.34
N GLU A 97 11.18 12.22 -0.95
CA GLU A 97 10.82 13.22 -1.95
C GLU A 97 9.77 12.63 -2.89
N ILE A 98 8.65 13.30 -3.03
CA ILE A 98 7.54 12.89 -3.90
C ILE A 98 7.26 14.05 -4.84
N VAL A 99 7.48 13.82 -6.14
CA VAL A 99 7.29 14.81 -7.19
C VAL A 99 6.21 14.34 -8.15
N GLY A 100 5.17 15.13 -8.30
CA GLY A 100 4.17 14.99 -9.35
C GLY A 100 4.29 16.10 -10.38
N THR A 101 4.36 15.76 -11.67
CA THR A 101 4.56 16.71 -12.76
C THR A 101 3.36 16.78 -13.71
N GLU A 102 3.26 17.86 -14.47
CA GLU A 102 2.13 18.13 -15.39
C GLU A 102 2.00 17.10 -16.51
N ASP A 103 3.08 16.39 -16.85
CA ASP A 103 3.09 15.31 -17.83
C ASP A 103 2.57 13.97 -17.30
N SER A 104 1.90 13.98 -16.16
CA SER A 104 1.34 12.80 -15.51
C SER A 104 2.40 11.79 -15.04
N THR A 105 3.54 12.29 -14.63
CA THR A 105 4.62 11.52 -13.96
C THR A 105 4.55 11.75 -12.45
N LEU A 106 4.69 10.68 -11.70
CA LEU A 106 4.76 10.67 -10.25
C LEU A 106 5.99 9.88 -9.82
N ARG A 107 6.95 10.53 -9.15
CA ARG A 107 8.14 9.90 -8.61
C ARG A 107 8.14 9.97 -7.09
N PHE A 108 8.29 8.84 -6.44
CA PHE A 108 8.48 8.73 -4.99
C PHE A 108 9.85 8.12 -4.72
N SER A 109 10.77 8.88 -4.13
CA SER A 109 12.10 8.45 -3.75
C SER A 109 12.28 8.44 -2.24
N MET A 110 13.14 7.54 -1.75
CA MET A 110 13.59 7.47 -0.38
C MET A 110 15.12 7.37 -0.30
N ALA A 111 15.71 8.07 0.66
CA ALA A 111 17.11 7.95 1.05
C ALA A 111 17.20 7.71 2.55
N GLY A 112 17.58 6.51 2.95
CA GLY A 112 17.53 6.07 4.34
C GLY A 112 18.89 5.65 4.89
N GLU A 113 19.01 5.73 6.22
CA GLU A 113 20.20 5.37 6.99
C GLU A 113 19.82 4.62 8.26
N ALA A 114 20.55 3.54 8.54
CA ALA A 114 20.45 2.81 9.79
C ALA A 114 21.20 3.54 10.92
N LEU A 115 20.46 4.04 11.91
CA LEU A 115 21.01 4.74 13.07
C LEU A 115 21.41 3.78 14.21
N SER A 116 21.02 2.51 14.11
CA SER A 116 21.42 1.41 15.00
C SER A 116 21.75 0.17 14.18
N ALA A 117 22.43 -0.79 14.77
CA ALA A 117 22.58 -2.11 14.18
C ALA A 117 21.34 -2.98 14.48
N PHE A 118 20.77 -3.62 13.48
CA PHE A 118 19.58 -4.48 13.65
C PHE A 118 19.53 -5.59 12.58
N ARG A 119 18.53 -6.45 12.68
CA ARG A 119 18.23 -7.46 11.64
C ARG A 119 16.88 -7.15 11.00
N ARG A 120 16.80 -7.35 9.69
CA ARG A 120 15.59 -7.10 8.92
C ARG A 120 15.25 -8.23 7.97
N ASN A 121 13.97 -8.38 7.69
CA ASN A 121 13.50 -9.13 6.54
C ASN A 121 13.35 -8.21 5.32
N ARG A 122 12.85 -6.97 5.48
CA ARG A 122 12.67 -6.01 4.38
C ARG A 122 12.84 -4.56 4.82
N ILE A 123 13.39 -3.76 3.90
CA ILE A 123 13.30 -2.29 3.90
C ILE A 123 13.09 -1.86 2.45
N GLY A 124 11.99 -1.17 2.16
CA GLY A 124 11.79 -0.54 0.88
C GLY A 124 10.35 -0.42 0.42
N PHE A 125 10.21 -0.04 -0.84
CA PHE A 125 8.92 0.23 -1.44
C PHE A 125 8.03 -1.00 -1.60
N CYS A 126 6.74 -0.74 -1.41
CA CYS A 126 5.63 -1.60 -1.76
C CYS A 126 4.63 -0.81 -2.61
N VAL A 127 4.18 -1.40 -3.71
CA VAL A 127 3.16 -0.85 -4.61
C VAL A 127 1.99 -1.84 -4.69
N LEU A 128 0.79 -1.39 -4.33
CA LEU A 128 -0.42 -2.20 -4.38
C LEU A 128 -1.21 -1.88 -5.66
N HIS A 129 -1.38 -2.89 -6.50
CA HIS A 129 -2.18 -2.81 -7.72
C HIS A 129 -3.59 -3.35 -7.42
N PRO A 130 -4.67 -2.63 -7.74
CA PRO A 130 -6.03 -3.07 -7.45
C PRO A 130 -6.38 -4.34 -8.21
N ALA A 131 -6.74 -5.41 -7.51
CA ALA A 131 -7.10 -6.68 -8.15
C ALA A 131 -8.36 -6.54 -9.04
N SER A 132 -9.29 -5.64 -8.69
CA SER A 132 -10.49 -5.35 -9.47
C SER A 132 -10.19 -4.79 -10.85
N GLU A 133 -9.11 -4.02 -11.01
CA GLU A 133 -8.70 -3.44 -12.28
C GLU A 133 -7.66 -4.31 -13.00
N CYS A 134 -6.77 -4.98 -12.26
CA CYS A 134 -5.60 -5.65 -12.81
C CYS A 134 -5.80 -7.13 -13.12
N ALA A 135 -6.67 -7.86 -12.37
CA ALA A 135 -6.84 -9.30 -12.59
C ALA A 135 -7.17 -9.64 -14.05
N ASP A 136 -6.43 -10.59 -14.62
CA ASP A 136 -6.52 -11.03 -16.02
C ASP A 136 -6.05 -10.00 -17.08
N LEU A 137 -5.46 -8.86 -16.67
CA LEU A 137 -4.91 -7.90 -17.65
C LEU A 137 -3.55 -8.39 -18.19
N PRO A 138 -3.28 -8.14 -19.49
CA PRO A 138 -1.93 -8.24 -20.03
C PRO A 138 -1.00 -7.24 -19.33
N VAL A 139 0.25 -7.67 -19.12
CA VAL A 139 1.29 -6.84 -18.53
C VAL A 139 2.62 -7.20 -19.17
N TRP A 140 3.44 -6.22 -19.50
CA TRP A 140 4.84 -6.47 -19.81
C TRP A 140 5.72 -6.23 -18.58
N ILE A 141 6.75 -7.03 -18.45
CA ILE A 141 7.71 -6.98 -17.35
C ILE A 141 9.11 -6.80 -17.94
N GLU A 142 9.87 -5.84 -17.45
CA GLU A 142 11.27 -5.61 -17.78
C GLU A 142 12.14 -6.03 -16.59
N SER A 143 13.10 -6.89 -16.85
CA SER A 143 14.08 -7.37 -15.86
C SER A 143 15.30 -6.43 -15.77
N PRO A 144 16.15 -6.51 -14.73
CA PRO A 144 17.33 -5.64 -14.57
C PRO A 144 18.34 -5.70 -15.71
N ASP A 145 18.36 -6.76 -16.51
CA ASP A 145 19.19 -6.90 -17.70
C ASP A 145 18.59 -6.23 -18.96
N GLY A 146 17.44 -5.55 -18.82
CA GLY A 146 16.70 -4.93 -19.90
C GLY A 146 15.82 -5.87 -20.72
N THR A 147 15.81 -7.16 -20.40
CA THR A 147 14.94 -8.13 -21.08
C THR A 147 13.48 -7.85 -20.75
N ARG A 148 12.66 -7.66 -21.79
CA ARG A 148 11.23 -7.47 -21.65
C ARG A 148 10.48 -8.74 -22.05
N ARG A 149 9.48 -9.13 -21.25
CA ARG A 149 8.59 -10.27 -21.51
C ARG A 149 7.14 -9.86 -21.34
N GLU A 150 6.29 -10.42 -22.16
CA GLU A 150 4.84 -10.35 -22.00
C GLU A 150 4.37 -11.36 -20.97
N SER A 151 3.36 -10.97 -20.18
CA SER A 151 2.77 -11.77 -19.13
C SER A 151 1.31 -11.35 -18.91
N ARG A 152 0.71 -11.85 -17.85
CA ARG A 152 -0.66 -11.53 -17.46
C ARG A 152 -0.81 -11.59 -15.95
N PHE A 153 -1.53 -10.62 -15.37
CA PHE A 153 -1.93 -10.74 -13.97
C PHE A 153 -2.82 -11.98 -13.78
N PRO A 154 -2.61 -12.77 -12.74
CA PRO A 154 -3.40 -13.97 -12.51
C PRO A 154 -4.90 -13.66 -12.35
N ARG A 155 -5.75 -14.37 -13.10
CA ARG A 155 -7.20 -14.30 -12.91
C ARG A 155 -7.62 -14.98 -11.59
N LEU A 156 -7.15 -16.20 -11.36
CA LEU A 156 -7.32 -16.92 -10.10
C LEU A 156 -6.18 -16.60 -9.14
N ILE A 157 -6.40 -16.82 -7.86
CA ILE A 157 -5.37 -16.58 -6.82
C ILE A 157 -4.15 -17.45 -7.13
N ALA A 158 -2.99 -16.78 -7.29
CA ALA A 158 -1.72 -17.43 -7.53
C ALA A 158 -0.96 -17.63 -6.22
N PRO A 159 -0.64 -18.86 -5.81
CA PRO A 159 0.11 -19.11 -4.57
C PRO A 159 1.58 -18.67 -4.67
N GLU A 160 2.15 -18.71 -5.88
CA GLU A 160 3.52 -18.27 -6.14
C GLU A 160 3.57 -16.85 -6.71
N PRO A 161 4.68 -16.11 -6.53
CA PRO A 161 4.85 -14.78 -7.09
C PRO A 161 4.70 -14.80 -8.61
N PRO A 162 3.71 -14.10 -9.19
CA PRO A 162 3.49 -14.12 -10.63
C PRO A 162 4.60 -13.41 -11.42
N PHE A 163 5.27 -12.43 -10.84
CA PHE A 163 6.34 -11.70 -11.53
C PHE A 163 7.57 -11.61 -10.65
N LEU A 164 8.70 -12.11 -11.17
CA LEU A 164 10.02 -12.07 -10.55
C LEU A 164 10.94 -11.14 -11.34
N ASN A 165 11.97 -10.61 -10.66
CA ASN A 165 13.02 -9.77 -11.24
C ASN A 165 12.45 -8.55 -11.98
N VAL A 166 11.56 -7.83 -11.31
CA VAL A 166 10.86 -6.67 -11.88
C VAL A 166 11.71 -5.42 -11.68
N GLN A 167 12.13 -4.77 -12.78
CA GLN A 167 12.68 -3.42 -12.77
C GLN A 167 11.70 -2.40 -13.37
N ALA A 168 10.88 -2.82 -14.32
CA ALA A 168 9.75 -2.04 -14.80
C ALA A 168 8.60 -2.96 -15.19
N MET A 169 7.41 -2.40 -15.20
CA MET A 169 6.21 -3.08 -15.67
C MET A 169 5.24 -2.09 -16.30
N GLY A 170 4.42 -2.57 -17.24
CA GLY A 170 3.38 -1.74 -17.82
C GLY A 170 2.15 -2.53 -18.20
N TYR A 171 1.00 -1.90 -18.00
CA TYR A 171 -0.33 -2.45 -18.30
C TYR A 171 -1.32 -1.31 -18.55
N SER A 172 -2.51 -1.62 -19.05
CA SER A 172 -3.52 -0.60 -19.34
C SER A 172 -4.69 -0.68 -18.38
N VAL A 173 -5.09 0.48 -17.84
CA VAL A 173 -6.30 0.63 -17.03
C VAL A 173 -7.29 1.49 -17.84
N GLY A 174 -8.31 0.86 -18.39
CA GLY A 174 -9.17 1.51 -19.39
C GLY A 174 -8.38 1.87 -20.64
N ALA A 175 -8.38 3.15 -21.03
CA ALA A 175 -7.62 3.67 -22.16
C ALA A 175 -6.26 4.27 -21.77
N ALA A 176 -5.96 4.33 -20.47
CA ALA A 176 -4.69 4.84 -19.96
C ALA A 176 -3.65 3.72 -19.89
N GLU A 177 -2.45 4.00 -20.38
CA GLU A 177 -1.28 3.16 -20.17
C GLU A 177 -0.61 3.54 -18.84
N ILE A 178 -0.28 2.56 -18.01
CA ILE A 178 0.38 2.67 -16.72
C ILE A 178 1.76 2.06 -16.84
N VAL A 179 2.80 2.82 -16.60
CA VAL A 179 4.19 2.35 -16.59
C VAL A 179 4.80 2.64 -15.22
N LEU A 180 5.32 1.60 -14.59
CA LEU A 180 6.04 1.67 -13.33
C LEU A 180 7.51 1.31 -13.54
N ARG A 181 8.42 2.10 -12.97
CA ARG A 181 9.86 1.82 -12.89
C ARG A 181 10.31 1.81 -11.45
N PHE A 182 11.18 0.86 -11.12
CA PHE A 182 11.71 0.62 -9.78
C PHE A 182 13.22 0.77 -9.79
N GLU A 183 13.76 1.47 -8.80
CA GLU A 183 15.18 1.77 -8.68
C GLU A 183 15.71 1.41 -7.30
N GLY A 184 16.98 1.02 -7.22
CA GLY A 184 17.73 0.82 -5.98
C GLY A 184 17.62 -0.58 -5.37
N ASP A 185 16.77 -1.45 -5.91
CA ASP A 185 16.66 -2.87 -5.52
C ASP A 185 16.00 -3.68 -6.67
N ILE A 186 15.97 -4.99 -6.51
CA ILE A 186 15.18 -5.90 -7.35
C ILE A 186 13.79 -6.06 -6.71
N PHE A 187 12.77 -6.05 -7.56
CA PHE A 187 11.38 -6.20 -7.12
C PHE A 187 10.77 -7.52 -7.59
N GLU A 188 9.75 -7.95 -6.90
CA GLU A 188 8.88 -9.07 -7.29
C GLU A 188 7.44 -8.71 -6.98
N THR A 189 6.48 -9.39 -7.63
CA THR A 189 5.06 -9.19 -7.38
C THR A 189 4.47 -10.44 -6.75
N GLU A 190 3.74 -10.29 -5.65
CA GLU A 190 2.95 -11.36 -5.03
C GLU A 190 1.45 -11.06 -5.14
N ASP A 191 0.65 -12.13 -5.13
CA ASP A 191 -0.81 -12.05 -5.13
C ASP A 191 -1.31 -11.96 -3.69
N GLN A 192 -1.67 -10.75 -3.25
CA GLN A 192 -2.14 -10.49 -1.88
C GLN A 192 -3.50 -11.10 -1.59
N ARG A 193 -4.23 -11.58 -2.60
CA ARG A 193 -5.50 -12.30 -2.38
C ARG A 193 -5.28 -13.61 -1.61
N ASN A 194 -4.05 -14.17 -1.60
CA ASN A 194 -3.64 -15.23 -0.68
C ASN A 194 -3.81 -14.85 0.81
N TRP A 195 -3.81 -13.57 1.12
CA TRP A 195 -3.90 -13.00 2.46
C TRP A 195 -5.19 -12.20 2.68
N SER A 196 -6.20 -12.44 1.85
CA SER A 196 -7.49 -11.75 1.88
C SER A 196 -7.43 -10.24 1.60
N ASP A 197 -6.39 -9.78 0.89
CA ASP A 197 -6.27 -8.40 0.39
C ASP A 197 -6.65 -8.35 -1.10
N ALA A 198 -7.39 -7.33 -1.50
CA ALA A 198 -7.87 -7.18 -2.88
C ALA A 198 -6.83 -6.53 -3.81
N SER A 199 -5.57 -6.94 -3.72
CA SER A 199 -4.46 -6.37 -4.49
C SER A 199 -3.44 -7.41 -4.98
N PHE A 200 -2.62 -6.99 -5.97
CA PHE A 200 -1.29 -7.54 -6.20
C PHE A 200 -0.28 -6.57 -5.61
N LYS A 201 0.80 -7.07 -5.02
CA LYS A 201 1.82 -6.24 -4.39
C LYS A 201 3.18 -6.42 -5.05
N THR A 202 3.70 -5.37 -5.68
CA THR A 202 5.08 -5.30 -6.14
C THR A 202 5.94 -4.68 -5.04
N TYR A 203 7.02 -5.36 -4.64
CA TYR A 203 7.84 -4.98 -3.50
C TYR A 203 9.30 -5.42 -3.65
N CYS A 204 10.16 -4.85 -2.87
CA CYS A 204 11.52 -5.31 -2.60
C CYS A 204 11.68 -5.67 -1.10
N THR A 205 12.57 -6.50 -0.68
CA THR A 205 13.53 -7.36 -1.36
C THR A 205 12.84 -8.68 -1.72
N PRO A 206 13.25 -9.38 -2.81
CA PRO A 206 12.64 -10.65 -3.22
C PRO A 206 12.65 -11.71 -2.14
N SER A 207 11.57 -12.52 -2.09
CA SER A 207 11.39 -13.56 -1.07
C SER A 207 12.43 -14.67 -1.11
N ALA A 208 13.01 -14.95 -2.28
CA ALA A 208 14.03 -15.98 -2.47
C ALA A 208 15.40 -15.58 -1.91
N LEU A 209 15.65 -14.29 -1.65
CA LEU A 209 16.92 -13.83 -1.10
C LEU A 209 17.04 -14.15 0.39
N PRO A 210 18.29 -14.38 0.91
CA PRO A 210 18.52 -14.71 2.31
C PRO A 210 17.91 -13.68 3.26
N LYS A 211 17.28 -14.17 4.31
CA LYS A 211 16.69 -13.36 5.39
C LYS A 211 16.71 -14.13 6.71
N PRO A 212 16.78 -13.45 7.87
CA PRO A 212 16.95 -12.01 8.03
C PRO A 212 18.38 -11.54 7.73
N VAL A 213 18.50 -10.30 7.24
CA VAL A 213 19.78 -9.67 6.92
C VAL A 213 20.22 -8.76 8.06
N ALA A 214 21.51 -8.81 8.44
CA ALA A 214 22.10 -7.87 9.38
C ALA A 214 22.33 -6.51 8.70
N VAL A 215 21.91 -5.44 9.36
CA VAL A 215 22.07 -4.06 8.94
C VAL A 215 22.99 -3.37 9.93
N PRO A 216 24.23 -3.00 9.56
CA PRO A 216 25.12 -2.26 10.44
C PRO A 216 24.69 -0.79 10.56
N VAL A 217 25.15 -0.11 11.61
CA VAL A 217 25.03 1.35 11.75
C VAL A 217 25.64 2.03 10.52
N GLY A 218 24.96 3.05 10.00
CA GLY A 218 25.40 3.81 8.83
C GLY A 218 25.07 3.14 7.48
N ALA A 219 24.46 1.94 7.48
CA ALA A 219 24.01 1.32 6.24
C ALA A 219 22.97 2.19 5.53
N GLN A 220 23.19 2.43 4.24
CA GLN A 220 22.34 3.28 3.40
C GLN A 220 21.38 2.44 2.55
N VAL A 221 20.16 2.94 2.36
CA VAL A 221 19.16 2.39 1.46
C VAL A 221 18.61 3.52 0.62
N GLN A 222 18.76 3.42 -0.70
CA GLN A 222 18.21 4.41 -1.64
C GLN A 222 17.36 3.70 -2.68
N GLN A 223 16.12 4.13 -2.82
CA GLN A 223 15.18 3.52 -3.75
C GLN A 223 14.24 4.57 -4.32
N ALA A 224 13.65 4.29 -5.48
CA ALA A 224 12.57 5.09 -6.02
C ALA A 224 11.57 4.25 -6.80
N VAL A 225 10.34 4.74 -6.84
CA VAL A 225 9.27 4.26 -7.72
C VAL A 225 8.80 5.43 -8.57
N THR A 226 8.82 5.26 -9.89
CA THR A 226 8.28 6.22 -10.86
C THR A 226 7.08 5.61 -11.55
N LEU A 227 5.95 6.28 -11.47
CA LEU A 227 4.73 5.99 -12.21
C LEU A 227 4.58 7.04 -13.31
N HIS A 228 4.37 6.62 -14.54
CA HIS A 228 3.98 7.47 -15.65
C HIS A 228 2.70 6.94 -16.28
N THR A 229 1.81 7.84 -16.68
CA THR A 229 0.62 7.47 -17.44
C THR A 229 0.53 8.25 -18.74
N SER A 230 0.06 7.57 -19.77
CA SER A 230 -0.11 8.09 -21.12
C SER A 230 -1.38 7.49 -21.78
N GLY A 231 -1.65 7.86 -23.01
CA GLY A 231 -2.81 7.38 -23.76
C GLY A 231 -4.00 8.34 -23.72
N ALA A 232 -5.20 7.84 -23.91
CA ALA A 232 -6.43 8.64 -23.86
C ALA A 232 -6.82 8.94 -22.41
N LEU A 233 -6.23 10.00 -21.87
CA LEU A 233 -6.48 10.44 -20.50
C LEU A 233 -7.74 11.32 -20.47
N PRO A 234 -8.62 11.15 -19.47
CA PRO A 234 -9.75 12.05 -19.28
C PRO A 234 -9.26 13.44 -18.85
N ASP A 235 -9.86 14.48 -19.41
CA ASP A 235 -9.48 15.88 -19.13
C ASP A 235 -9.78 16.30 -17.68
N GLU A 236 -10.85 15.74 -17.08
CA GLU A 236 -11.22 15.96 -15.69
C GLU A 236 -11.65 14.66 -14.99
N PRO A 237 -11.43 14.54 -13.69
CA PRO A 237 -12.04 13.47 -12.93
C PRO A 237 -13.56 13.67 -12.95
N ALA A 238 -14.29 12.62 -13.30
CA ALA A 238 -15.74 12.65 -13.19
C ALA A 238 -16.17 12.95 -11.75
N SER A 239 -17.30 13.63 -11.60
CA SER A 239 -17.86 13.93 -10.27
C SER A 239 -18.02 12.64 -9.47
N THR A 240 -17.59 12.65 -8.22
CA THR A 240 -17.77 11.50 -7.32
C THR A 240 -19.23 11.08 -7.30
N PRO A 241 -19.56 9.84 -7.73
CA PRO A 241 -20.94 9.40 -7.72
C PRO A 241 -21.48 9.43 -6.29
N ILE A 242 -22.63 10.06 -6.10
CA ILE A 242 -23.33 10.03 -4.83
C ILE A 242 -23.89 8.63 -4.65
N SER A 243 -23.31 7.86 -3.74
CA SER A 243 -23.85 6.56 -3.35
C SER A 243 -25.08 6.77 -2.48
N SER A 244 -26.24 6.34 -2.97
CA SER A 244 -27.50 6.34 -2.21
C SER A 244 -27.74 4.94 -1.63
N VAL A 245 -27.98 4.87 -0.34
CA VAL A 245 -28.40 3.63 0.33
C VAL A 245 -29.90 3.70 0.53
N TYR A 246 -30.62 2.75 -0.06
CA TYR A 246 -32.06 2.60 0.12
C TYR A 246 -32.30 1.51 1.16
N VAL A 247 -33.00 1.85 2.24
CA VAL A 247 -33.52 0.87 3.19
C VAL A 247 -34.90 0.47 2.68
N GLY A 248 -34.99 -0.74 2.13
CA GLY A 248 -36.25 -1.30 1.67
C GLY A 248 -37.00 -2.07 2.80
N ASP A 249 -38.25 -2.38 2.56
CA ASP A 249 -39.11 -3.14 3.50
C ASP A 249 -38.85 -4.66 3.44
N PHE A 250 -37.62 -5.06 3.10
CA PHE A 250 -37.26 -6.48 3.02
C PHE A 250 -36.96 -7.03 4.41
N GLU A 251 -37.79 -7.93 4.88
CA GLU A 251 -37.55 -8.73 6.07
C GLU A 251 -36.89 -10.06 5.68
N HIS A 252 -35.58 -10.09 5.66
CA HIS A 252 -34.81 -11.33 5.54
C HIS A 252 -34.12 -11.65 6.86
N ARG A 253 -34.18 -12.92 7.25
CA ARG A 253 -33.44 -13.38 8.41
C ARG A 253 -31.91 -13.26 8.11
N LEU A 254 -31.17 -12.56 8.98
CA LEU A 254 -29.72 -12.51 8.86
C LEU A 254 -29.16 -13.93 8.94
N PRO A 255 -28.10 -14.22 8.14
CA PRO A 255 -27.40 -15.50 8.26
C PRO A 255 -26.79 -15.63 9.65
N GLN A 256 -26.47 -16.87 10.03
CA GLN A 256 -25.76 -17.12 11.29
C GLN A 256 -24.38 -16.48 11.22
N ILE A 257 -24.03 -15.67 12.21
CA ILE A 257 -22.76 -14.96 12.30
C ILE A 257 -21.90 -15.59 13.39
N GLY A 258 -20.65 -15.87 13.06
CA GLY A 258 -19.62 -16.34 13.98
C GLY A 258 -18.38 -15.51 13.92
N LEU A 259 -17.47 -15.68 14.86
CA LEU A 259 -16.14 -15.08 14.89
C LEU A 259 -15.08 -16.16 15.08
N SER A 260 -13.88 -15.90 14.58
CA SER A 260 -12.69 -16.70 14.92
C SER A 260 -12.14 -16.27 16.27
N VAL A 261 -11.63 -17.21 17.03
CA VAL A 261 -10.89 -16.91 18.27
C VAL A 261 -9.55 -16.28 17.88
N ALA A 262 -9.16 -15.23 18.59
CA ALA A 262 -7.88 -14.57 18.38
C ALA A 262 -6.72 -15.49 18.77
N SER A 263 -5.65 -15.50 17.96
CA SER A 263 -4.48 -16.38 18.13
C SER A 263 -3.44 -15.90 19.14
N HIS A 264 -3.62 -14.71 19.74
CA HIS A 264 -2.63 -14.10 20.66
C HIS A 264 -2.59 -14.71 22.06
N ALA A 265 -3.46 -15.69 22.37
CA ALA A 265 -3.55 -16.40 23.64
C ALA A 265 -3.77 -15.51 24.89
N GLN A 266 -4.19 -14.26 24.72
CA GLN A 266 -4.51 -13.36 25.84
C GLN A 266 -5.94 -13.64 26.35
N ALA A 267 -6.11 -13.64 27.67
CA ALA A 267 -7.43 -13.76 28.27
C ALA A 267 -8.28 -12.52 27.93
N LEU A 268 -9.54 -12.76 27.60
CA LEU A 268 -10.48 -11.68 27.34
C LEU A 268 -10.80 -10.91 28.61
N THR A 269 -10.84 -9.58 28.48
CA THR A 269 -11.30 -8.71 29.56
C THR A 269 -12.81 -8.84 29.77
N PRO A 270 -13.34 -8.50 30.97
CA PRO A 270 -14.80 -8.49 31.21
C PRO A 270 -15.59 -7.64 30.17
N SER A 271 -15.01 -6.54 29.71
CA SER A 271 -15.62 -5.65 28.69
C SER A 271 -15.69 -6.33 27.32
N GLU A 272 -14.66 -7.05 26.91
CA GLU A 272 -14.65 -7.82 25.64
C GLU A 272 -15.66 -8.97 25.70
N ILE A 273 -15.72 -9.70 26.83
CA ILE A 273 -16.72 -10.75 27.04
C ILE A 273 -18.14 -10.19 26.94
N ALA A 274 -18.41 -9.04 27.56
CA ALA A 274 -19.72 -8.39 27.49
C ALA A 274 -20.10 -8.01 26.05
N ARG A 275 -19.16 -7.48 25.27
CA ARG A 275 -19.36 -7.13 23.84
C ARG A 275 -19.62 -8.36 22.99
N LEU A 276 -18.83 -9.42 23.16
CA LEU A 276 -19.02 -10.68 22.43
C LEU A 276 -20.40 -11.30 22.71
N LYS A 277 -20.85 -11.26 23.98
CA LYS A 277 -22.20 -11.71 24.36
C LYS A 277 -23.30 -10.87 23.69
N ALA A 278 -23.11 -9.55 23.60
CA ALA A 278 -24.05 -8.64 22.95
C ALA A 278 -24.18 -8.85 21.43
N LEU A 279 -23.17 -9.40 20.77
CA LEU A 279 -23.22 -9.75 19.35
C LEU A 279 -24.13 -10.96 19.05
N ASN A 280 -24.54 -11.73 20.07
CA ASN A 280 -25.38 -12.91 19.91
C ASN A 280 -24.87 -13.87 18.82
N LEU A 281 -23.60 -14.21 18.88
CA LEU A 281 -22.93 -15.07 17.90
C LEU A 281 -23.49 -16.49 17.94
N SER A 282 -23.63 -17.12 16.79
CA SER A 282 -24.09 -18.51 16.68
C SER A 282 -23.00 -19.54 16.92
N HIS A 283 -21.73 -19.16 16.61
CA HIS A 283 -20.57 -20.06 16.75
C HIS A 283 -19.26 -19.26 16.86
N LEU A 284 -18.24 -19.92 17.39
CA LEU A 284 -16.85 -19.49 17.38
C LEU A 284 -16.02 -20.51 16.61
N ARG A 285 -15.17 -20.02 15.73
CA ARG A 285 -14.15 -20.87 15.07
C ARG A 285 -12.89 -20.86 15.94
N VAL A 286 -12.47 -22.03 16.37
CA VAL A 286 -11.26 -22.30 17.16
C VAL A 286 -10.11 -22.67 16.25
#